data_e565063348f5012843cb996abd571089
#
_entry.id   e565063348f5012843cb996abd571089
#
_cell.length_a   1.000
_cell.length_b   1.000
_cell.length_c   1.000
_cell.angle_alpha   90.00
_cell.angle_beta   90.00
_cell.angle_gamma   90.00
#
_symmetry.space_group_name_H-M   'P 1'
#
loop_
_entity.id
_entity.type
_entity.pdbx_description
1 polymer ?
#
loop_
_entity_poly.entity_id
_entity_poly.type
_entity_poly.pdbx_seq_one_letter_code
_entity_poly.pdbx_strand_id
1 'polypeptide(L)'
;MLYGVLLAVLSQPAYAQGADDTLLPYAVSIHQTPMQSWGPGAGIYLGKGLFITAAHVAGRAWLTRPKIAIAGSEYPTRVVKEGSFEGTDLTLLSVDEELLPVRLRLRRNSICTDPPRPGQEVVTIVPGSAVRSHILSPDRLPARTRSRFSTVIADVARTGNSGSGVFDVKRKCLLGIMSRKISQPHYRPETRKMETRDIAKYFVPASEIAAFLPADLQL
;
A
#
# COMPACT_ATOMS: atom_id res chain seq x y z
N MET A 1 14.63 -49.17 32.96
CA MET A 1 15.19 -48.03 32.20
C MET A 1 14.03 -47.24 31.62
N LEU A 2 13.66 -46.09 32.25
CA LEU A 2 12.62 -45.18 31.75
C LEU A 2 13.33 -44.07 30.95
N TYR A 3 13.02 -43.95 29.66
CA TYR A 3 13.43 -42.84 28.81
C TYR A 3 12.40 -41.72 28.96
N GLY A 4 12.79 -40.63 29.63
CA GLY A 4 12.02 -39.40 29.65
C GLY A 4 12.19 -38.62 28.33
N VAL A 5 11.10 -38.46 27.57
CA VAL A 5 11.07 -37.58 26.41
C VAL A 5 10.88 -36.12 26.89
N LEU A 6 11.92 -35.31 26.72
CA LEU A 6 11.88 -33.87 27.01
C LEU A 6 11.22 -33.18 25.79
N LEU A 7 9.95 -32.78 25.92
CA LEU A 7 9.27 -31.95 24.94
C LEU A 7 9.77 -30.50 25.10
N ALA A 8 10.64 -30.07 24.18
CA ALA A 8 11.00 -28.67 24.03
C ALA A 8 9.84 -27.90 23.43
N VAL A 9 9.13 -27.12 24.24
CA VAL A 9 8.14 -26.16 23.79
C VAL A 9 8.88 -24.99 23.16
N LEU A 10 8.92 -24.97 21.82
CA LEU A 10 9.37 -23.82 21.05
C LEU A 10 8.34 -22.70 21.24
N SER A 11 8.66 -21.75 22.13
CA SER A 11 7.92 -20.49 22.25
C SER A 11 8.10 -19.69 20.97
N GLN A 12 7.08 -19.66 20.12
CA GLN A 12 7.02 -18.72 18.99
C GLN A 12 6.98 -17.29 19.57
N PRO A 13 7.77 -16.35 19.03
CA PRO A 13 7.66 -14.96 19.44
C PRO A 13 6.23 -14.49 19.18
N ALA A 14 5.53 -14.07 20.22
CA ALA A 14 4.26 -13.36 20.10
C ALA A 14 4.53 -12.06 19.34
N TYR A 15 4.25 -12.05 18.03
CA TYR A 15 4.21 -10.80 17.28
C TYR A 15 3.19 -9.88 17.96
N ALA A 16 3.59 -8.64 18.22
CA ALA A 16 2.76 -7.62 18.82
C ALA A 16 1.59 -7.29 17.86
N GLN A 17 0.51 -8.05 17.95
CA GLN A 17 -0.65 -8.01 17.07
C GLN A 17 -1.60 -6.83 17.33
N GLY A 18 -1.48 -6.10 18.44
CA GLY A 18 -2.56 -5.21 18.90
C GLY A 18 -2.66 -3.81 18.26
N ALA A 19 -1.57 -3.23 17.76
CA ALA A 19 -1.58 -1.81 17.36
C ALA A 19 -1.87 -1.57 15.86
N ASP A 20 -1.53 -2.52 15.01
CA ASP A 20 -1.69 -2.39 13.56
C ASP A 20 -3.06 -2.88 13.07
N ASP A 21 -3.76 -3.68 13.90
CA ASP A 21 -5.10 -4.22 13.61
C ASP A 21 -6.16 -3.11 13.43
N THR A 22 -5.96 -1.96 14.07
CA THR A 22 -6.86 -0.80 13.92
C THR A 22 -6.83 -0.20 12.53
N LEU A 23 -5.76 -0.41 11.77
CA LEU A 23 -5.56 0.10 10.40
C LEU A 23 -6.07 -0.87 9.33
N LEU A 24 -6.12 -2.16 9.61
CA LEU A 24 -6.56 -3.18 8.65
C LEU A 24 -7.91 -2.87 7.99
N PRO A 25 -8.93 -2.37 8.69
CA PRO A 25 -10.23 -2.06 8.10
C PRO A 25 -10.22 -0.96 7.04
N TYR A 26 -9.14 -0.18 6.92
CA TYR A 26 -9.00 0.82 5.85
C TYR A 26 -8.58 0.21 4.51
N ALA A 27 -7.95 -0.97 4.51
CA ALA A 27 -7.50 -1.62 3.30
C ALA A 27 -8.63 -2.36 2.60
N VAL A 28 -8.72 -2.18 1.29
CA VAL A 28 -9.69 -2.82 0.41
C VAL A 28 -8.99 -3.42 -0.80
N SER A 29 -9.60 -4.42 -1.43
CA SER A 29 -9.13 -4.93 -2.71
C SER A 29 -9.74 -4.11 -3.86
N ILE A 30 -8.91 -3.86 -4.88
CA ILE A 30 -9.34 -3.17 -6.11
C ILE A 30 -9.25 -4.17 -7.26
N HIS A 31 -10.35 -4.35 -7.97
CA HIS A 31 -10.47 -5.20 -9.14
C HIS A 31 -10.79 -4.36 -10.37
N GLN A 32 -10.23 -4.70 -11.51
CA GLN A 32 -10.61 -4.14 -12.81
C GLN A 32 -11.66 -5.02 -13.50
N THR A 33 -12.51 -4.43 -14.34
CA THR A 33 -13.46 -5.14 -15.18
C THR A 33 -13.25 -4.73 -16.65
N PRO A 34 -12.91 -5.65 -17.58
CA PRO A 34 -12.74 -7.08 -17.36
C PRO A 34 -11.57 -7.41 -16.43
N MET A 35 -11.62 -8.57 -15.79
CA MET A 35 -10.68 -8.97 -14.77
C MET A 35 -9.25 -8.98 -15.31
N GLN A 36 -8.37 -8.30 -14.60
CA GLN A 36 -6.94 -8.26 -14.93
C GLN A 36 -6.26 -9.60 -14.64
N SER A 37 -5.26 -9.94 -15.45
CA SER A 37 -4.50 -11.21 -15.32
C SER A 37 -3.57 -11.26 -14.09
N TRP A 38 -3.34 -10.14 -13.42
CA TRP A 38 -2.34 -9.99 -12.36
C TRP A 38 -2.90 -10.09 -10.93
N GLY A 39 -4.17 -10.41 -10.78
CA GLY A 39 -4.86 -10.38 -9.49
C GLY A 39 -5.22 -8.97 -9.03
N PRO A 40 -5.96 -8.84 -7.90
CA PRO A 40 -6.40 -7.55 -7.39
C PRO A 40 -5.22 -6.74 -6.85
N GLY A 41 -5.30 -5.41 -7.02
CA GLY A 41 -4.50 -4.48 -6.25
C GLY A 41 -5.15 -4.12 -4.93
N ALA A 42 -4.57 -3.17 -4.22
CA ALA A 42 -5.10 -2.65 -2.97
C ALA A 42 -5.58 -1.20 -3.11
N GLY A 43 -6.38 -0.76 -2.17
CA GLY A 43 -6.78 0.64 -1.99
C GLY A 43 -6.99 0.94 -0.53
N ILE A 44 -7.04 2.23 -0.19
CA ILE A 44 -7.23 2.73 1.17
C ILE A 44 -8.47 3.60 1.24
N TYR A 45 -9.34 3.26 2.18
CA TYR A 45 -10.49 4.09 2.52
C TYR A 45 -10.04 5.36 3.24
N LEU A 46 -10.46 6.50 2.72
CA LEU A 46 -10.15 7.80 3.31
C LEU A 46 -11.28 8.32 4.22
N GLY A 47 -12.49 7.86 3.98
CA GLY A 47 -13.71 8.34 4.61
C GLY A 47 -14.71 8.89 3.60
N LYS A 48 -15.95 9.12 4.00
CA LYS A 48 -17.02 9.72 3.16
C LYS A 48 -17.21 9.01 1.80
N GLY A 49 -17.09 7.68 1.77
CA GLY A 49 -17.20 6.90 0.52
C GLY A 49 -15.99 7.01 -0.40
N LEU A 50 -14.89 7.68 -0.01
CA LEU A 50 -13.71 7.90 -0.82
C LEU A 50 -12.62 6.85 -0.59
N PHE A 51 -12.01 6.42 -1.68
CA PHE A 51 -10.91 5.44 -1.68
C PHE A 51 -9.79 5.92 -2.58
N ILE A 52 -8.56 5.73 -2.15
CA ILE A 52 -7.38 6.05 -2.95
C ILE A 52 -6.59 4.78 -3.25
N THR A 53 -6.07 4.68 -4.46
CA THR A 53 -5.24 3.58 -4.93
C THR A 53 -4.19 4.09 -5.91
N ALA A 54 -3.26 3.22 -6.34
CA ALA A 54 -2.35 3.55 -7.43
C ALA A 54 -3.09 3.58 -8.78
N ALA A 55 -2.75 4.52 -9.66
CA ALA A 55 -3.41 4.69 -10.94
C ALA A 55 -3.33 3.43 -11.82
N HIS A 56 -2.16 2.77 -11.84
CA HIS A 56 -1.99 1.53 -12.62
C HIS A 56 -2.83 0.35 -12.07
N VAL A 57 -3.27 0.40 -10.80
CA VAL A 57 -4.19 -0.58 -10.21
C VAL A 57 -5.62 -0.35 -10.69
N ALA A 58 -6.08 0.90 -10.66
CA ALA A 58 -7.42 1.24 -11.16
C ALA A 58 -7.53 1.09 -12.68
N GLY A 59 -6.42 1.29 -13.41
CA GLY A 59 -6.41 1.35 -14.86
C GLY A 59 -7.01 2.65 -15.39
N ARG A 60 -7.26 2.69 -16.71
CA ARG A 60 -7.90 3.84 -17.37
C ARG A 60 -9.41 3.79 -17.19
N ALA A 61 -10.01 4.82 -16.63
CA ALA A 61 -11.45 4.86 -16.30
C ALA A 61 -12.37 4.53 -17.48
N TRP A 62 -11.99 4.91 -18.69
CA TRP A 62 -12.75 4.64 -19.90
C TRP A 62 -12.62 3.19 -20.42
N LEU A 63 -11.56 2.47 -20.00
CA LEU A 63 -11.28 1.10 -20.42
C LEU A 63 -11.61 0.09 -19.33
N THR A 64 -11.30 0.44 -18.09
CA THR A 64 -11.52 -0.41 -16.92
C THR A 64 -12.65 0.16 -16.07
N ARG A 65 -13.44 -0.71 -15.47
CA ARG A 65 -14.47 -0.32 -14.50
C ARG A 65 -14.02 -0.85 -13.15
N PRO A 66 -13.15 -0.10 -12.44
CA PRO A 66 -12.63 -0.58 -11.16
C PRO A 66 -13.76 -0.81 -10.17
N LYS A 67 -13.67 -1.89 -9.40
CA LYS A 67 -14.58 -2.22 -8.31
C LYS A 67 -13.79 -2.32 -7.02
N ILE A 68 -14.42 -2.01 -5.93
CA ILE A 68 -13.88 -2.20 -4.60
C ILE A 68 -14.48 -3.46 -4.00
N ALA A 69 -13.63 -4.35 -3.45
CA ALA A 69 -14.08 -5.51 -2.72
C ALA A 69 -13.76 -5.37 -1.23
N ILE A 70 -14.77 -5.53 -0.38
CA ILE A 70 -14.69 -5.45 1.07
C ILE A 70 -15.35 -6.69 1.66
N ALA A 71 -14.59 -7.50 2.38
CA ALA A 71 -15.09 -8.73 3.03
C ALA A 71 -15.89 -9.64 2.07
N GLY A 72 -15.44 -9.78 0.82
CA GLY A 72 -16.06 -10.63 -0.19
C GLY A 72 -17.21 -9.97 -0.99
N SER A 73 -17.68 -8.79 -0.60
CA SER A 73 -18.69 -8.03 -1.36
C SER A 73 -18.04 -7.03 -2.30
N GLU A 74 -18.50 -6.95 -3.54
CA GLU A 74 -18.03 -5.99 -4.53
C GLU A 74 -18.94 -4.76 -4.58
N TYR A 75 -18.33 -3.59 -4.69
CA TYR A 75 -18.99 -2.30 -4.79
C TYR A 75 -18.60 -1.62 -6.10
N PRO A 76 -19.57 -1.16 -6.91
CA PRO A 76 -19.30 -0.34 -8.10
C PRO A 76 -18.68 0.99 -7.67
N THR A 77 -17.72 1.48 -8.44
CA THR A 77 -17.06 2.75 -8.15
C THR A 77 -17.30 3.75 -9.26
N ARG A 78 -17.18 5.03 -8.88
CA ARG A 78 -17.00 6.15 -9.80
C ARG A 78 -15.57 6.68 -9.63
N VAL A 79 -14.88 6.93 -10.74
CA VAL A 79 -13.58 7.62 -10.71
C VAL A 79 -13.82 9.10 -10.49
N VAL A 80 -13.31 9.63 -9.38
CA VAL A 80 -13.40 11.06 -9.01
C VAL A 80 -12.27 11.85 -9.64
N LYS A 81 -11.03 11.29 -9.56
CA LYS A 81 -9.85 11.87 -10.18
C LYS A 81 -8.90 10.76 -10.60
N GLU A 82 -8.42 10.82 -11.83
CA GLU A 82 -7.50 9.86 -12.41
C GLU A 82 -6.12 10.49 -12.58
N GLY A 83 -5.08 9.82 -12.10
CA GLY A 83 -3.69 10.11 -12.40
C GLY A 83 -3.13 9.15 -13.43
N SER A 84 -1.80 9.06 -13.51
CA SER A 84 -1.14 8.14 -14.44
C SER A 84 0.13 7.54 -13.84
N PHE A 85 0.49 6.35 -14.34
CA PHE A 85 1.70 5.66 -13.90
C PHE A 85 2.99 6.45 -14.19
N GLU A 86 3.01 7.23 -15.26
CA GLU A 86 4.14 8.07 -15.65
C GLU A 86 4.18 9.39 -14.87
N GLY A 87 3.03 9.88 -14.42
CA GLY A 87 2.88 11.09 -13.61
C GLY A 87 2.66 10.77 -12.14
N THR A 88 1.59 11.35 -11.55
CA THR A 88 1.16 11.01 -10.20
C THR A 88 0.39 9.69 -10.23
N ASP A 89 1.00 8.63 -9.74
CA ASP A 89 0.42 7.27 -9.77
C ASP A 89 -0.64 7.09 -8.68
N LEU A 90 -1.71 7.90 -8.74
CA LEU A 90 -2.86 7.87 -7.85
C LEU A 90 -4.16 7.87 -8.64
N THR A 91 -5.18 7.22 -8.13
CA THR A 91 -6.57 7.35 -8.57
C THR A 91 -7.48 7.44 -7.36
N LEU A 92 -8.37 8.43 -7.36
CA LEU A 92 -9.40 8.61 -6.36
C LEU A 92 -10.71 8.01 -6.87
N LEU A 93 -11.25 7.09 -6.10
CA LEU A 93 -12.51 6.40 -6.38
C LEU A 93 -13.56 6.80 -5.35
N SER A 94 -14.82 6.81 -5.73
CA SER A 94 -15.94 6.94 -4.79
C SER A 94 -16.90 5.76 -4.92
N VAL A 95 -17.46 5.38 -3.79
CA VAL A 95 -18.61 4.48 -3.65
C VAL A 95 -19.69 5.26 -2.90
N ASP A 96 -20.95 5.00 -3.21
CA ASP A 96 -22.05 5.53 -2.42
C ASP A 96 -21.90 5.08 -0.96
N GLU A 97 -21.74 6.05 -0.05
CA GLU A 97 -21.44 5.78 1.36
C GLU A 97 -22.51 4.92 2.02
N GLU A 98 -23.77 5.03 1.58
CA GLU A 98 -24.89 4.26 2.12
C GLU A 98 -24.76 2.75 1.85
N LEU A 99 -24.09 2.38 0.77
CA LEU A 99 -23.83 0.99 0.42
C LEU A 99 -22.73 0.36 1.27
N LEU A 100 -21.87 1.17 1.90
CA LEU A 100 -20.72 0.68 2.65
C LEU A 100 -21.13 0.12 4.03
N PRO A 101 -20.39 -0.87 4.56
CA PRO A 101 -20.61 -1.36 5.92
C PRO A 101 -20.54 -0.20 6.94
N VAL A 102 -21.47 -0.17 7.90
CA VAL A 102 -21.56 0.89 8.92
C VAL A 102 -20.23 1.13 9.62
N ARG A 103 -19.52 0.03 9.98
CA ARG A 103 -18.21 0.11 10.62
C ARG A 103 -17.17 0.88 9.81
N LEU A 104 -17.27 0.90 8.47
CA LEU A 104 -16.37 1.64 7.59
C LEU A 104 -16.82 3.09 7.45
N ARG A 105 -18.13 3.34 7.30
CA ARG A 105 -18.71 4.70 7.21
C ARG A 105 -18.32 5.61 8.38
N LEU A 106 -18.20 5.04 9.57
CA LEU A 106 -17.82 5.77 10.79
C LEU A 106 -16.31 6.07 10.89
N ARG A 107 -15.51 5.59 9.96
CA ARG A 107 -14.06 5.79 9.97
C ARG A 107 -13.65 6.98 9.10
N ARG A 108 -12.60 7.65 9.54
CA ARG A 108 -11.89 8.67 8.75
C ARG A 108 -10.40 8.39 8.88
N ASN A 109 -9.69 8.54 7.79
CA ASN A 109 -8.25 8.33 7.75
C ASN A 109 -7.56 9.67 7.62
N SER A 110 -6.67 10.01 8.54
CA SER A 110 -5.89 11.23 8.49
C SER A 110 -4.68 11.05 7.56
N ILE A 111 -4.39 12.05 6.75
CA ILE A 111 -3.18 12.12 5.94
C ILE A 111 -2.10 12.80 6.78
N CYS A 112 -0.88 12.24 6.80
CA CYS A 112 0.23 12.85 7.54
C CYS A 112 0.63 14.19 6.92
N THR A 113 0.86 15.18 7.76
CA THR A 113 1.31 16.52 7.34
C THR A 113 2.83 16.62 7.21
N ASP A 114 3.56 15.86 8.04
CA ASP A 114 5.02 15.85 7.99
C ASP A 114 5.53 14.92 6.90
N PRO A 115 6.64 15.29 6.22
CA PRO A 115 7.26 14.42 5.24
C PRO A 115 7.85 13.17 5.89
N PRO A 116 7.90 12.04 5.15
CA PRO A 116 8.56 10.83 5.63
C PRO A 116 10.06 11.07 5.88
N ARG A 117 10.61 10.43 6.95
CA ARG A 117 12.01 10.59 7.35
C ARG A 117 12.76 9.25 7.29
N PRO A 118 14.01 9.22 6.83
CA PRO A 118 14.84 8.02 6.87
C PRO A 118 14.88 7.40 8.28
N GLY A 119 14.74 6.07 8.36
CA GLY A 119 14.69 5.34 9.62
C GLY A 119 13.33 5.35 10.34
N GLN A 120 12.37 6.14 9.87
CA GLN A 120 11.01 6.15 10.44
C GLN A 120 10.34 4.78 10.28
N GLU A 121 9.78 4.26 11.38
CA GLU A 121 8.99 3.02 11.34
C GLU A 121 7.64 3.26 10.67
N VAL A 122 7.33 2.39 9.73
CA VAL A 122 6.08 2.41 8.98
C VAL A 122 5.45 1.03 8.95
N VAL A 123 4.15 1.00 8.74
CA VAL A 123 3.40 -0.21 8.47
C VAL A 123 2.67 -0.09 7.14
N THR A 124 2.89 -1.06 6.26
CA THR A 124 2.14 -1.19 5.01
C THR A 124 0.92 -2.05 5.26
N ILE A 125 -0.26 -1.52 4.98
CA ILE A 125 -1.53 -2.21 5.19
C ILE A 125 -2.08 -2.66 3.84
N VAL A 126 -2.24 -3.97 3.71
CA VAL A 126 -2.90 -4.63 2.58
C VAL A 126 -4.18 -5.31 3.07
N PRO A 127 -5.11 -5.69 2.20
CA PRO A 127 -6.29 -6.44 2.60
C PRO A 127 -5.91 -7.70 3.41
N GLY A 128 -6.31 -7.74 4.68
CA GLY A 128 -6.09 -8.85 5.60
C GLY A 128 -4.68 -8.97 6.21
N SER A 129 -3.76 -8.03 5.95
CA SER A 129 -2.39 -8.12 6.48
C SER A 129 -1.75 -6.76 6.73
N ALA A 130 -0.82 -6.73 7.70
CA ALA A 130 0.00 -5.57 8.04
C ALA A 130 1.48 -5.98 8.02
N VAL A 131 2.34 -5.20 7.37
CA VAL A 131 3.78 -5.47 7.26
C VAL A 131 4.56 -4.26 7.75
N ARG A 132 5.33 -4.41 8.81
CA ARG A 132 6.21 -3.36 9.35
C ARG A 132 7.51 -3.26 8.56
N SER A 133 7.97 -2.05 8.33
CA SER A 133 9.26 -1.76 7.73
C SER A 133 9.76 -0.38 8.14
N HIS A 134 10.83 0.10 7.49
CA HIS A 134 11.41 1.42 7.75
C HIS A 134 11.58 2.18 6.45
N ILE A 135 11.45 3.50 6.51
CA ILE A 135 11.80 4.38 5.41
C ILE A 135 13.31 4.34 5.20
N LEU A 136 13.73 4.04 4.00
CA LEU A 136 15.14 4.07 3.61
C LEU A 136 15.60 5.50 3.33
N SER A 137 16.91 5.77 3.58
CA SER A 137 17.54 6.96 3.01
C SER A 137 17.57 6.84 1.48
N PRO A 138 17.13 7.87 0.74
CA PRO A 138 17.25 7.90 -0.71
C PRO A 138 18.70 7.73 -1.19
N ASP A 139 19.71 8.06 -0.36
CA ASP A 139 21.12 7.90 -0.67
C ASP A 139 21.55 6.44 -0.90
N ARG A 140 20.76 5.49 -0.43
CA ARG A 140 20.95 4.05 -0.71
C ARG A 140 20.56 3.64 -2.13
N LEU A 141 19.90 4.52 -2.87
CA LEU A 141 19.48 4.27 -4.24
C LEU A 141 20.51 4.81 -5.24
N PRO A 142 20.62 4.19 -6.43
CA PRO A 142 21.39 4.77 -7.53
C PRO A 142 20.92 6.20 -7.86
N ALA A 143 21.84 7.09 -8.22
CA ALA A 143 21.56 8.53 -8.42
C ALA A 143 20.35 8.81 -9.33
N ARG A 144 20.25 8.09 -10.47
CA ARG A 144 19.11 8.21 -11.40
C ARG A 144 17.77 7.80 -10.80
N THR A 145 17.78 6.85 -9.86
CA THR A 145 16.59 6.35 -9.17
C THR A 145 16.20 7.31 -8.07
N ARG A 146 17.17 7.81 -7.32
CA ARG A 146 16.98 8.73 -6.20
C ARG A 146 16.30 10.04 -6.60
N SER A 147 16.69 10.61 -7.74
CA SER A 147 16.08 11.85 -8.23
C SER A 147 14.60 11.70 -8.59
N ARG A 148 14.17 10.48 -8.90
CA ARG A 148 12.79 10.18 -9.29
C ARG A 148 11.94 9.64 -8.13
N PHE A 149 12.55 8.94 -7.17
CA PHE A 149 11.87 8.24 -6.08
C PHE A 149 12.46 8.63 -4.74
N SER A 150 11.88 9.66 -4.12
CA SER A 150 12.37 10.22 -2.85
C SER A 150 11.88 9.45 -1.61
N THR A 151 10.79 8.71 -1.74
CA THR A 151 10.11 8.03 -0.62
C THR A 151 10.11 6.52 -0.85
N VAL A 152 10.98 5.80 -0.14
CA VAL A 152 11.18 4.37 -0.33
C VAL A 152 11.24 3.62 0.99
N ILE A 153 10.75 2.39 0.97
CA ILE A 153 10.82 1.47 2.11
C ILE A 153 11.65 0.23 1.76
N ALA A 154 12.21 -0.38 2.83
CA ALA A 154 13.09 -1.54 2.73
C ALA A 154 12.36 -2.83 2.35
N ASP A 155 11.05 -2.88 2.58
CA ASP A 155 10.31 -4.11 2.35
C ASP A 155 10.10 -4.36 0.86
N VAL A 156 10.48 -5.56 0.45
CA VAL A 156 10.24 -6.12 -0.88
C VAL A 156 8.99 -6.99 -0.84
N ALA A 157 7.89 -6.46 -0.33
CA ALA A 157 6.66 -7.22 -0.23
C ALA A 157 6.18 -7.73 -1.61
N ARG A 158 5.31 -8.73 -1.56
CA ARG A 158 4.82 -9.53 -2.70
C ARG A 158 4.10 -8.69 -3.75
N THR A 159 3.98 -9.23 -4.97
CA THR A 159 3.08 -8.74 -6.02
C THR A 159 1.66 -8.56 -5.46
N GLY A 160 0.96 -7.49 -5.83
CA GLY A 160 -0.39 -7.21 -5.31
C GLY A 160 -0.47 -6.12 -4.23
N ASN A 161 0.66 -5.59 -3.76
CA ASN A 161 0.68 -4.51 -2.77
C ASN A 161 0.56 -3.11 -3.36
N SER A 162 0.53 -2.95 -4.69
CA SER A 162 0.25 -1.66 -5.33
C SER A 162 -1.10 -1.11 -4.87
N GLY A 163 -1.13 0.16 -4.52
CA GLY A 163 -2.31 0.82 -3.95
C GLY A 163 -2.47 0.67 -2.43
N SER A 164 -1.62 -0.14 -1.76
CA SER A 164 -1.61 -0.28 -0.29
C SER A 164 -1.22 1.00 0.39
N GLY A 165 -1.76 1.25 1.58
CA GLY A 165 -1.38 2.39 2.42
C GLY A 165 -0.12 2.12 3.22
N VAL A 166 0.77 3.10 3.21
CA VAL A 166 1.93 3.18 4.11
C VAL A 166 1.58 4.14 5.23
N PHE A 167 1.58 3.67 6.48
CA PHE A 167 1.17 4.44 7.64
C PHE A 167 2.35 4.66 8.60
N ASP A 168 2.35 5.81 9.27
CA ASP A 168 3.20 6.05 10.43
C ASP A 168 2.78 5.15 11.58
N VAL A 169 3.70 4.36 12.15
CA VAL A 169 3.39 3.43 13.24
C VAL A 169 2.93 4.16 14.49
N LYS A 170 3.48 5.33 14.79
CA LYS A 170 3.18 6.09 16.01
C LYS A 170 1.91 6.93 15.88
N ARG A 171 1.80 7.70 14.78
CA ARG A 171 0.69 8.66 14.56
C ARG A 171 -0.53 8.04 13.91
N LYS A 172 -0.39 6.86 13.30
CA LYS A 172 -1.47 6.14 12.60
C LYS A 172 -2.07 6.92 11.43
N CYS A 173 -1.37 7.94 10.91
CA CYS A 173 -1.78 8.68 9.73
C CYS A 173 -1.19 8.06 8.45
N LEU A 174 -1.83 8.27 7.30
CA LEU A 174 -1.41 7.79 6.00
C LEU A 174 -0.21 8.62 5.51
N LEU A 175 0.96 7.99 5.40
CA LEU A 175 2.19 8.58 4.85
C LEU A 175 2.27 8.49 3.33
N GLY A 176 1.56 7.56 2.71
CA GLY A 176 1.57 7.44 1.26
C GLY A 176 0.88 6.18 0.73
N ILE A 177 0.84 6.09 -0.59
CA ILE A 177 0.26 4.96 -1.33
C ILE A 177 1.35 4.22 -2.10
N MET A 178 1.45 2.92 -1.88
CA MET A 178 2.42 2.05 -2.54
C MET A 178 2.22 2.07 -4.06
N SER A 179 3.28 2.44 -4.79
CA SER A 179 3.24 2.55 -6.23
C SER A 179 3.98 1.40 -6.91
N ARG A 180 5.29 1.33 -6.76
CA ARG A 180 6.10 0.38 -7.56
C ARG A 180 7.32 -0.15 -6.84
N LYS A 181 7.79 -1.29 -7.32
CA LYS A 181 9.10 -1.83 -6.97
C LYS A 181 10.20 -1.05 -7.68
N ILE A 182 11.32 -0.91 -6.99
CA ILE A 182 12.57 -0.42 -7.56
C ILE A 182 13.52 -1.61 -7.64
N SER A 183 13.92 -1.94 -8.85
CA SER A 183 14.77 -3.08 -9.14
C SER A 183 16.01 -2.62 -9.89
N GLN A 184 17.11 -3.35 -9.71
CA GLN A 184 18.33 -3.11 -10.44
C GLN A 184 18.92 -4.41 -11.00
N PRO A 185 19.65 -4.34 -12.13
CA PRO A 185 20.41 -5.47 -12.62
C PRO A 185 21.49 -5.87 -11.60
N HIS A 186 21.62 -7.16 -11.33
CA HIS A 186 22.65 -7.73 -10.46
C HIS A 186 23.30 -8.91 -11.16
N TYR A 187 24.65 -8.86 -11.29
CA TYR A 187 25.40 -9.98 -11.84
C TYR A 187 25.59 -11.04 -10.75
N ARG A 188 25.18 -12.27 -11.05
CA ARG A 188 25.36 -13.43 -10.17
C ARG A 188 26.57 -14.26 -10.64
N PRO A 189 27.70 -14.22 -9.93
CA PRO A 189 28.93 -14.90 -10.36
C PRO A 189 28.76 -16.42 -10.47
N GLU A 190 27.96 -17.02 -9.57
CA GLU A 190 27.76 -18.47 -9.51
C GLU A 190 27.06 -19.01 -10.76
N THR A 191 26.13 -18.26 -11.33
CA THR A 191 25.36 -18.64 -12.53
C THR A 191 25.85 -17.95 -13.80
N ARG A 192 26.78 -16.98 -13.68
CA ARG A 192 27.26 -16.09 -14.76
C ARG A 192 26.12 -15.39 -15.50
N LYS A 193 25.01 -15.08 -14.80
CA LYS A 193 23.82 -14.44 -15.37
C LYS A 193 23.58 -13.07 -14.75
N MET A 194 22.98 -12.19 -15.55
CA MET A 194 22.36 -10.97 -15.03
C MET A 194 20.96 -11.31 -14.52
N GLU A 195 20.70 -10.98 -13.27
CA GLU A 195 19.40 -11.12 -12.63
C GLU A 195 18.87 -9.74 -12.23
N THR A 196 17.57 -9.64 -12.06
CA THR A 196 16.94 -8.44 -11.51
C THR A 196 16.76 -8.62 -10.02
N ARG A 197 17.33 -7.72 -9.23
CA ARG A 197 17.17 -7.70 -7.77
C ARG A 197 16.29 -6.52 -7.36
N ASP A 198 15.23 -6.79 -6.62
CA ASP A 198 14.41 -5.76 -5.98
C ASP A 198 15.19 -5.16 -4.81
N ILE A 199 15.31 -3.83 -4.77
CA ILE A 199 16.12 -3.11 -3.77
C ILE A 199 15.30 -2.24 -2.83
N ALA A 200 14.13 -1.80 -3.27
CA ALA A 200 13.21 -0.97 -2.48
C ALA A 200 11.82 -0.95 -3.10
N LYS A 201 10.86 -0.37 -2.36
CA LYS A 201 9.54 0.01 -2.88
C LYS A 201 9.33 1.50 -2.73
N TYR A 202 8.86 2.11 -3.80
CA TYR A 202 8.44 3.50 -3.83
C TYR A 202 6.96 3.63 -3.45
N PHE A 203 6.63 4.62 -2.66
CA PHE A 203 5.26 5.06 -2.39
C PHE A 203 5.09 6.54 -2.71
N VAL A 204 3.94 6.91 -3.25
CA VAL A 204 3.55 8.30 -3.48
C VAL A 204 3.28 8.94 -2.12
N PRO A 205 4.00 10.00 -1.73
CA PRO A 205 3.93 10.55 -0.37
C PRO A 205 2.64 11.31 -0.07
N ALA A 206 2.36 11.50 1.21
CA ALA A 206 1.19 12.19 1.74
C ALA A 206 1.00 13.62 1.17
N SER A 207 2.09 14.34 0.92
CA SER A 207 2.04 15.67 0.30
C SER A 207 1.48 15.65 -1.12
N GLU A 208 1.84 14.63 -1.92
CA GLU A 208 1.29 14.45 -3.25
C GLU A 208 -0.18 13.98 -3.19
N ILE A 209 -0.53 13.13 -2.20
CA ILE A 209 -1.93 12.75 -1.96
C ILE A 209 -2.76 13.99 -1.65
N ALA A 210 -2.31 14.86 -0.72
CA ALA A 210 -3.01 16.07 -0.34
C ALA A 210 -3.21 17.02 -1.54
N ALA A 211 -2.19 17.19 -2.38
CA ALA A 211 -2.28 17.99 -3.60
C ALA A 211 -3.17 17.33 -4.68
N PHE A 212 -3.30 16.00 -4.64
CA PHE A 212 -4.13 15.26 -5.58
C PHE A 212 -5.61 15.30 -5.21
N LEU A 213 -5.95 15.42 -3.92
CA LEU A 213 -7.34 15.50 -3.51
C LEU A 213 -7.99 16.81 -4.02
N PRO A 214 -9.24 16.77 -4.51
CA PRO A 214 -10.03 17.96 -4.79
C PRO A 214 -10.20 18.82 -3.52
N ALA A 215 -10.21 20.15 -3.68
CA ALA A 215 -10.24 21.11 -2.55
C ALA A 215 -11.51 20.95 -1.68
N ASP A 216 -12.62 20.58 -2.28
CA ASP A 216 -13.91 20.33 -1.61
C ASP A 216 -13.96 18.97 -0.88
N LEU A 217 -12.99 18.11 -1.11
CA LEU A 217 -12.87 16.78 -0.50
C LEU A 217 -11.72 16.67 0.51
N GLN A 218 -11.15 17.79 0.94
CA GLN A 218 -10.12 17.76 1.99
C GLN A 218 -10.71 17.18 3.29
N LEU A 219 -9.99 16.18 3.82
CA LEU A 219 -10.41 15.31 4.93
C LEU A 219 -10.04 15.90 6.28
#